data_ba926a66dda357ff237ed96fe918b0b6
#
_entry.id   ba926a66dda357ff237ed96fe918b0b6
#
_cell.length_a   1.000
_cell.length_b   1.000
_cell.length_c   1.000
_cell.angle_alpha   90.00
_cell.angle_beta   90.00
_cell.angle_gamma   90.00
#
_symmetry.space_group_name_H-M   'P 1'
#
loop_
_entity.id
_entity.type
_entity.pdbx_description
1 polymer ?
#
loop_
_entity_poly.entity_id
_entity_poly.type
_entity_poly.pdbx_seq_one_letter_code
_entity_poly.pdbx_strand_id
1 'polypeptide(L)'
;ILMDINIPGINGRNLLKEIRKESDIPVIMVTSRTSEMDEVLSMSYGADDYITKPYNPTILLLRIAAVLKRMEGSQNAASYRGAEVNFSKGTIRLGEKEQVLTKNEMIIFQRLLSSKDKIVSRDEIMTDLWDNEEYVNDNALTVNISRLRTKLSELGLPDAIETRKKQGYRLI
;
A
#
# COMPACT_ATOMS: atom_id res chain seq x y z
N ILE A 1 14.43 0.47 5.42
CA ILE A 1 15.62 0.74 6.25
C ILE A 1 16.74 -0.19 5.80
N LEU A 2 17.97 0.33 5.66
CA LEU A 2 19.19 -0.47 5.58
C LEU A 2 19.80 -0.47 6.98
N MET A 3 19.99 -1.64 7.58
CA MET A 3 20.42 -1.78 8.97
C MET A 3 21.66 -2.65 9.09
N ASP A 4 22.74 -2.12 9.62
CA ASP A 4 23.94 -2.93 9.95
C ASP A 4 23.66 -3.76 11.23
N ILE A 5 24.15 -5.00 11.26
CA ILE A 5 24.09 -5.83 12.47
C ILE A 5 25.03 -5.25 13.54
N ASN A 6 26.20 -4.76 13.13
CA ASN A 6 27.23 -4.27 14.03
C ASN A 6 27.22 -2.74 14.13
N ILE A 7 26.18 -2.17 14.73
CA ILE A 7 26.13 -0.74 15.02
C ILE A 7 26.88 -0.50 16.34
N PRO A 8 27.79 0.48 16.43
CA PRO A 8 28.48 0.79 17.68
C PRO A 8 27.49 1.08 18.83
N GLY A 9 27.58 0.32 19.91
CA GLY A 9 26.72 0.48 21.09
C GLY A 9 25.34 -0.17 21.01
N ILE A 10 24.90 -0.63 19.84
CA ILE A 10 23.58 -1.26 19.65
C ILE A 10 23.71 -2.47 18.72
N ASN A 11 23.12 -3.60 19.12
CA ASN A 11 23.01 -4.75 18.22
C ASN A 11 21.83 -4.52 17.26
N GLY A 12 22.10 -4.43 15.94
CA GLY A 12 21.08 -4.19 14.92
C GLY A 12 19.91 -5.21 14.95
N ARG A 13 20.16 -6.46 15.38
CA ARG A 13 19.10 -7.46 15.55
C ARG A 13 18.14 -7.12 16.69
N ASN A 14 18.66 -6.61 17.79
CA ASN A 14 17.81 -6.16 18.89
C ASN A 14 17.00 -4.94 18.49
N LEU A 15 17.61 -4.03 17.76
CA LEU A 15 16.91 -2.85 17.21
C LEU A 15 15.79 -3.27 16.23
N LEU A 16 16.05 -4.26 15.37
CA LEU A 16 15.02 -4.81 14.49
C LEU A 16 13.82 -5.37 15.27
N LYS A 17 14.07 -6.12 16.36
CA LYS A 17 12.99 -6.63 17.22
C LYS A 17 12.15 -5.50 17.82
N GLU A 18 12.78 -4.41 18.26
CA GLU A 18 12.03 -3.27 18.78
C GLU A 18 11.20 -2.59 17.69
N ILE A 19 11.77 -2.39 16.50
CA ILE A 19 11.03 -1.82 15.36
C ILE A 19 9.80 -2.69 15.02
N ARG A 20 9.92 -4.02 15.04
CA ARG A 20 8.83 -4.93 14.70
C ARG A 20 7.69 -4.95 15.71
N LYS A 21 7.88 -4.39 16.92
CA LYS A 21 6.77 -4.20 17.87
C LYS A 21 5.80 -3.10 17.45
N GLU A 22 6.29 -2.14 16.66
CA GLU A 22 5.55 -0.91 16.35
C GLU A 22 5.36 -0.68 14.84
N SER A 23 6.11 -1.40 13.98
CA SER A 23 6.14 -1.09 12.54
C SER A 23 6.55 -2.28 11.68
N ASP A 24 5.84 -2.44 10.55
CA ASP A 24 6.18 -3.38 9.46
C ASP A 24 7.03 -2.72 8.36
N ILE A 25 7.71 -1.62 8.66
CA ILE A 25 8.58 -0.94 7.71
C ILE A 25 9.62 -1.90 7.13
N PRO A 26 9.88 -1.92 5.80
CA PRO A 26 10.85 -2.82 5.20
C PRO A 26 12.27 -2.62 5.75
N VAL A 27 12.91 -3.70 6.15
CA VAL A 27 14.27 -3.69 6.69
C VAL A 27 15.14 -4.72 5.96
N ILE A 28 16.22 -4.25 5.34
CA ILE A 28 17.29 -5.08 4.78
C ILE A 28 18.47 -5.03 5.74
N MET A 29 18.88 -6.19 6.25
CA MET A 29 20.05 -6.29 7.11
C MET A 29 21.33 -6.28 6.27
N VAL A 30 22.29 -5.46 6.68
CA VAL A 30 23.60 -5.34 6.03
C VAL A 30 24.66 -5.76 7.02
N THR A 31 25.59 -6.66 6.65
CA THR A 31 26.59 -7.17 7.60
C THR A 31 27.89 -7.57 6.93
N SER A 32 28.99 -7.52 7.67
CA SER A 32 30.27 -8.11 7.31
C SER A 32 30.41 -9.58 7.72
N ARG A 33 29.41 -10.14 8.38
CA ARG A 33 29.43 -11.55 8.80
C ARG A 33 28.84 -12.44 7.71
N THR A 34 29.54 -13.52 7.38
CA THR A 34 29.21 -14.47 6.31
C THR A 34 28.66 -15.81 6.84
N SER A 35 28.33 -15.90 8.12
CA SER A 35 27.82 -17.15 8.66
C SER A 35 26.35 -17.36 8.27
N GLU A 36 26.03 -18.53 7.72
CA GLU A 36 24.63 -18.93 7.39
C GLU A 36 23.69 -18.79 8.60
N MET A 37 24.24 -18.99 9.81
CA MET A 37 23.50 -18.84 11.05
C MET A 37 23.08 -17.41 11.35
N ASP A 38 23.89 -16.42 10.94
CA ASP A 38 23.57 -15.00 11.08
C ASP A 38 22.47 -14.56 10.10
N GLU A 39 22.42 -15.16 8.90
CA GLU A 39 21.38 -14.95 7.91
C GLU A 39 20.04 -15.51 8.41
N VAL A 40 20.01 -16.76 8.83
CA VAL A 40 18.81 -17.43 9.38
C VAL A 40 18.27 -16.66 10.60
N LEU A 41 19.14 -16.24 11.51
CA LEU A 41 18.73 -15.46 12.68
C LEU A 41 18.16 -14.09 12.31
N SER A 42 18.76 -13.41 11.32
CA SER A 42 18.24 -12.10 10.87
C SER A 42 16.85 -12.22 10.27
N MET A 43 16.61 -13.23 9.45
CA MET A 43 15.29 -13.52 8.87
C MET A 43 14.28 -13.92 9.95
N SER A 44 14.67 -14.70 10.95
CA SER A 44 13.79 -15.09 12.07
C SER A 44 13.36 -13.90 12.95
N TYR A 45 14.11 -12.80 12.94
CA TYR A 45 13.75 -11.56 13.64
C TYR A 45 12.88 -10.60 12.81
N GLY A 46 12.51 -11.01 11.59
CA GLY A 46 11.59 -10.26 10.75
C GLY A 46 12.27 -9.30 9.78
N ALA A 47 13.52 -9.56 9.38
CA ALA A 47 14.14 -8.86 8.26
C ALA A 47 13.45 -9.27 6.95
N ASP A 48 13.33 -8.33 6.01
CA ASP A 48 12.75 -8.58 4.68
C ASP A 48 13.77 -9.10 3.67
N ASP A 49 15.04 -8.80 3.89
CA ASP A 49 16.19 -9.32 3.12
C ASP A 49 17.50 -9.11 3.88
N TYR A 50 18.58 -9.65 3.32
CA TYR A 50 19.90 -9.68 3.90
C TYR A 50 20.97 -9.53 2.83
N ILE A 51 22.02 -8.76 3.11
CA ILE A 51 23.17 -8.58 2.20
C ILE A 51 24.49 -8.52 2.97
N THR A 52 25.51 -9.21 2.45
CA THR A 52 26.84 -9.24 3.04
C THR A 52 27.77 -8.18 2.45
N LYS A 53 28.59 -7.56 3.28
CA LYS A 53 29.69 -6.69 2.88
C LYS A 53 30.94 -7.52 2.52
N PRO A 54 31.70 -7.13 1.45
CA PRO A 54 31.42 -6.05 0.50
C PRO A 54 30.29 -6.44 -0.48
N TYR A 55 29.39 -5.53 -0.78
CA TYR A 55 28.30 -5.77 -1.73
C TYR A 55 28.45 -4.91 -2.99
N ASN A 56 27.96 -5.42 -4.11
CA ASN A 56 27.83 -4.63 -5.33
C ASN A 56 26.62 -3.67 -5.19
N PRO A 57 26.80 -2.35 -5.40
CA PRO A 57 25.73 -1.38 -5.31
C PRO A 57 24.52 -1.71 -6.19
N THR A 58 24.74 -2.25 -7.40
CA THR A 58 23.67 -2.67 -8.30
C THR A 58 22.84 -3.80 -7.69
N ILE A 59 23.48 -4.78 -7.04
CA ILE A 59 22.78 -5.88 -6.35
C ILE A 59 21.96 -5.34 -5.18
N LEU A 60 22.51 -4.39 -4.41
CA LEU A 60 21.76 -3.75 -3.33
C LEU A 60 20.50 -3.06 -3.86
N LEU A 61 20.61 -2.27 -4.94
CA LEU A 61 19.47 -1.60 -5.55
C LEU A 61 18.40 -2.58 -6.06
N LEU A 62 18.81 -3.70 -6.66
CA LEU A 62 17.87 -4.76 -7.09
C LEU A 62 17.16 -5.41 -5.92
N ARG A 63 17.84 -5.63 -4.79
CA ARG A 63 17.23 -6.16 -3.56
C ARG A 63 16.26 -5.17 -2.95
N ILE A 64 16.61 -3.89 -2.88
CA ILE A 64 15.70 -2.82 -2.43
C ILE A 64 14.45 -2.81 -3.30
N ALA A 65 14.60 -2.81 -4.63
CA ALA A 65 13.46 -2.84 -5.54
C ALA A 65 12.58 -4.08 -5.35
N ALA A 66 13.18 -5.26 -5.13
CA ALA A 66 12.45 -6.50 -4.89
C ALA A 66 11.67 -6.47 -3.56
N VAL A 67 12.25 -5.91 -2.51
CA VAL A 67 11.58 -5.74 -1.20
C VAL A 67 10.44 -4.75 -1.33
N LEU A 68 10.64 -3.59 -1.94
CA LEU A 68 9.59 -2.59 -2.15
C LEU A 68 8.45 -3.15 -3.01
N LYS A 69 8.75 -3.88 -4.08
CA LYS A 69 7.75 -4.53 -4.92
C LYS A 69 6.90 -5.57 -4.15
N ARG A 70 7.51 -6.31 -3.23
CA ARG A 70 6.76 -7.24 -2.34
C ARG A 70 5.83 -6.48 -1.41
N MET A 71 6.26 -5.32 -0.90
CA MET A 71 5.42 -4.44 -0.09
C MET A 71 4.26 -3.83 -0.88
N GLU A 72 4.52 -3.40 -2.12
CA GLU A 72 3.47 -2.96 -3.06
C GLU A 72 2.47 -4.09 -3.33
N GLY A 73 2.92 -5.35 -3.46
CA GLY A 73 2.05 -6.53 -3.57
C GLY A 73 1.15 -6.74 -2.35
N SER A 74 1.61 -6.40 -1.16
CA SER A 74 0.81 -6.39 0.07
C SER A 74 -0.12 -5.18 0.16
N GLN A 75 0.27 -4.03 -0.39
CA GLN A 75 -0.58 -2.83 -0.52
C GLN A 75 -1.56 -2.92 -1.70
N ASN A 76 -1.35 -3.87 -2.64
CA ASN A 76 -2.22 -4.08 -3.80
C ASN A 76 -3.50 -4.86 -3.47
N ALA A 77 -3.67 -5.31 -2.24
CA ALA A 77 -4.90 -5.94 -1.78
C ALA A 77 -5.40 -5.25 -0.50
N ALA A 78 -6.68 -4.97 -0.47
CA ALA A 78 -7.37 -4.45 0.71
C ALA A 78 -8.71 -5.16 0.89
N SER A 79 -9.33 -4.98 2.04
CA SER A 79 -10.70 -5.46 2.27
C SER A 79 -11.62 -4.29 2.64
N TYR A 80 -12.82 -4.30 2.07
CA TYR A 80 -13.84 -3.32 2.37
C TYR A 80 -15.20 -4.01 2.52
N ARG A 81 -15.78 -3.98 3.71
CA ARG A 81 -17.08 -4.62 4.02
C ARG A 81 -17.17 -6.08 3.55
N GLY A 82 -16.09 -6.85 3.68
CA GLY A 82 -16.00 -8.24 3.22
C GLY A 82 -15.67 -8.42 1.74
N ALA A 83 -15.63 -7.35 0.95
CA ALA A 83 -15.13 -7.40 -0.42
C ALA A 83 -13.60 -7.37 -0.47
N GLU A 84 -13.02 -8.16 -1.36
CA GLU A 84 -11.60 -8.14 -1.67
C GLU A 84 -11.33 -7.09 -2.75
N VAL A 85 -10.40 -6.19 -2.49
CA VAL A 85 -9.97 -5.14 -3.43
C VAL A 85 -8.60 -5.48 -3.95
N ASN A 86 -8.42 -5.56 -5.26
CA ASN A 86 -7.13 -5.75 -5.91
C ASN A 86 -6.77 -4.51 -6.74
N PHE A 87 -5.92 -3.66 -6.19
CA PHE A 87 -5.53 -2.40 -6.84
C PHE A 87 -4.72 -2.61 -8.12
N SER A 88 -3.88 -3.66 -8.20
CA SER A 88 -3.07 -3.94 -9.39
C SER A 88 -3.90 -4.48 -10.55
N LYS A 89 -4.97 -5.23 -10.27
CA LYS A 89 -5.90 -5.74 -11.29
C LYS A 89 -7.04 -4.76 -11.57
N GLY A 90 -7.23 -3.75 -10.74
CA GLY A 90 -8.36 -2.85 -10.85
C GLY A 90 -9.70 -3.51 -10.53
N THR A 91 -9.76 -4.50 -9.62
CA THR A 91 -10.99 -5.27 -9.35
C THR A 91 -11.42 -5.20 -7.90
N ILE A 92 -12.74 -5.29 -7.69
CA ILE A 92 -13.36 -5.50 -6.36
C ILE A 92 -14.25 -6.73 -6.48
N ARG A 93 -14.11 -7.69 -5.53
CA ARG A 93 -14.85 -8.94 -5.50
C ARG A 93 -15.57 -9.14 -4.16
N LEU A 94 -16.85 -9.50 -4.21
CA LEU A 94 -17.63 -9.90 -3.05
C LEU A 94 -18.34 -11.22 -3.33
N GLY A 95 -17.93 -12.30 -2.69
CA GLY A 95 -18.39 -13.65 -3.00
C GLY A 95 -18.09 -14.03 -4.45
N GLU A 96 -19.11 -14.38 -5.22
CA GLU A 96 -18.98 -14.74 -6.64
C GLU A 96 -19.05 -13.55 -7.61
N LYS A 97 -19.38 -12.35 -7.10
CA LYS A 97 -19.48 -11.14 -7.91
C LYS A 97 -18.15 -10.41 -7.96
N GLU A 98 -17.79 -9.96 -9.16
CA GLU A 98 -16.61 -9.12 -9.38
C GLU A 98 -16.98 -7.91 -10.25
N GLN A 99 -16.40 -6.76 -9.93
CA GLN A 99 -16.50 -5.52 -10.68
C GLN A 99 -15.10 -5.02 -11.05
N VAL A 100 -14.93 -4.63 -12.31
CA VAL A 100 -13.71 -3.99 -12.80
C VAL A 100 -13.87 -2.49 -12.72
N LEU A 101 -12.95 -1.82 -12.06
CA LEU A 101 -12.89 -0.37 -11.97
C LEU A 101 -11.97 0.19 -13.04
N THR A 102 -12.32 1.34 -13.59
CA THR A 102 -11.38 2.13 -14.39
C THR A 102 -10.25 2.66 -13.52
N LYS A 103 -9.16 3.14 -14.14
CA LYS A 103 -8.02 3.75 -13.42
C LYS A 103 -8.51 4.84 -12.47
N ASN A 104 -9.32 5.78 -12.94
CA ASN A 104 -9.85 6.88 -12.12
C ASN A 104 -10.76 6.42 -10.99
N GLU A 105 -11.67 5.49 -11.25
CA GLU A 105 -12.53 4.90 -10.23
C GLU A 105 -11.70 4.21 -9.14
N MET A 106 -10.61 3.52 -9.51
CA MET A 106 -9.73 2.84 -8.56
C MET A 106 -8.93 3.85 -7.73
N ILE A 107 -8.37 4.91 -8.32
CA ILE A 107 -7.67 5.98 -7.60
C ILE A 107 -8.61 6.61 -6.56
N ILE A 108 -9.82 6.97 -6.97
CA ILE A 108 -10.84 7.54 -6.08
C ILE A 108 -11.17 6.56 -4.95
N PHE A 109 -11.41 5.30 -5.28
CA PHE A 109 -11.76 4.30 -4.28
C PHE A 109 -10.62 4.06 -3.28
N GLN A 110 -9.38 3.96 -3.77
CA GLN A 110 -8.19 3.80 -2.93
C GLN A 110 -8.00 4.99 -1.98
N ARG A 111 -8.20 6.23 -2.46
CA ARG A 111 -8.12 7.43 -1.62
C ARG A 111 -9.16 7.43 -0.52
N LEU A 112 -10.40 7.11 -0.86
CA LEU A 112 -11.49 7.02 0.11
C LEU A 112 -11.27 5.89 1.13
N LEU A 113 -10.75 4.76 0.68
CA LEU A 113 -10.48 3.59 1.53
C LEU A 113 -9.32 3.85 2.51
N SER A 114 -8.24 4.50 2.06
CA SER A 114 -7.12 4.89 2.92
C SER A 114 -7.50 5.96 3.96
N SER A 115 -8.54 6.73 3.67
CA SER A 115 -9.08 7.77 4.56
C SER A 115 -10.38 7.32 5.25
N LYS A 116 -10.50 6.01 5.55
CA LYS A 116 -11.70 5.42 6.13
C LYS A 116 -12.23 6.26 7.30
N ASP A 117 -13.55 6.45 7.33
CA ASP A 117 -14.29 7.24 8.32
C ASP A 117 -14.01 8.76 8.30
N LYS A 118 -13.13 9.25 7.44
CA LYS A 118 -12.86 10.68 7.25
C LYS A 118 -13.50 11.19 5.96
N ILE A 119 -13.79 12.48 5.92
CA ILE A 119 -14.21 13.15 4.70
C ILE A 119 -12.96 13.49 3.90
N VAL A 120 -12.94 13.10 2.63
CA VAL A 120 -11.91 13.49 1.65
C VAL A 120 -12.50 14.60 0.81
N SER A 121 -11.81 15.73 0.74
CA SER A 121 -12.26 16.86 -0.05
C SER A 121 -12.19 16.57 -1.56
N ARG A 122 -12.93 17.35 -2.34
CA ARG A 122 -12.88 17.24 -3.81
C ARG A 122 -11.48 17.58 -4.33
N ASP A 123 -10.83 18.58 -3.75
CA ASP A 123 -9.50 19.03 -4.16
C ASP A 123 -8.42 17.95 -3.89
N GLU A 124 -8.50 17.25 -2.76
CA GLU A 124 -7.60 16.13 -2.49
C GLU A 124 -7.76 15.00 -3.51
N ILE A 125 -9.00 14.63 -3.87
CA ILE A 125 -9.24 13.60 -4.89
C ILE A 125 -8.76 14.07 -6.26
N MET A 126 -8.98 15.33 -6.58
CA MET A 126 -8.54 15.92 -7.86
C MET A 126 -7.00 15.93 -7.95
N THR A 127 -6.30 16.26 -6.86
CA THR A 127 -4.83 16.19 -6.79
C THR A 127 -4.32 14.77 -7.07
N ASP A 128 -4.90 13.77 -6.42
CA ASP A 128 -4.52 12.36 -6.63
C ASP A 128 -4.75 11.92 -8.11
N LEU A 129 -5.81 12.41 -8.75
CA LEU A 129 -6.10 12.11 -10.15
C LEU A 129 -5.09 12.79 -11.09
N TRP A 130 -4.68 14.04 -10.80
CA TRP A 130 -3.68 14.77 -11.60
C TRP A 130 -2.27 14.20 -11.46
N ASP A 131 -1.87 13.79 -10.27
CA ASP A 131 -0.57 13.15 -10.03
C ASP A 131 -0.41 11.83 -10.82
N ASN A 132 -1.53 11.24 -11.25
CA ASN A 132 -1.56 10.07 -12.12
C ASN A 132 -1.72 10.39 -13.62
N GLU A 133 -1.32 11.59 -14.06
CA GLU A 133 -1.28 12.04 -15.45
C GLU A 133 -2.65 12.20 -16.14
N GLU A 134 -3.74 12.29 -15.38
CA GLU A 134 -5.06 12.50 -15.95
C GLU A 134 -5.61 13.91 -15.63
N TYR A 135 -5.82 14.72 -16.67
CA TYR A 135 -6.53 15.98 -16.52
C TYR A 135 -8.02 15.71 -16.31
N VAL A 136 -8.45 15.75 -15.08
CA VAL A 136 -9.85 15.54 -14.68
C VAL A 136 -10.43 16.87 -14.22
N ASN A 137 -11.56 17.27 -14.78
CA ASN A 137 -12.30 18.42 -14.29
C ASN A 137 -13.33 18.01 -13.23
N ASP A 138 -13.91 18.98 -12.55
CA ASP A 138 -14.86 18.77 -11.45
C ASP A 138 -16.12 17.98 -11.86
N ASN A 139 -16.58 18.13 -13.09
CA ASN A 139 -17.69 17.35 -13.64
C ASN A 139 -17.30 15.88 -13.85
N ALA A 140 -16.09 15.63 -14.34
CA ALA A 140 -15.59 14.27 -14.52
C ALA A 140 -15.43 13.54 -13.18
N LEU A 141 -14.99 14.22 -12.11
CA LEU A 141 -14.99 13.64 -10.77
C LEU A 141 -16.39 13.20 -10.34
N THR A 142 -17.39 14.04 -10.53
CA THR A 142 -18.78 13.73 -10.19
C THR A 142 -19.31 12.52 -10.96
N VAL A 143 -18.97 12.39 -12.23
CA VAL A 143 -19.33 11.23 -13.08
C VAL A 143 -18.63 9.96 -12.60
N ASN A 144 -17.34 10.03 -12.29
CA ASN A 144 -16.58 8.86 -11.78
C ASN A 144 -17.12 8.39 -10.42
N ILE A 145 -17.46 9.29 -9.51
CA ILE A 145 -18.12 8.94 -8.22
C ILE A 145 -19.47 8.27 -8.47
N SER A 146 -20.27 8.76 -9.40
CA SER A 146 -21.56 8.14 -9.72
C SER A 146 -21.41 6.74 -10.28
N ARG A 147 -20.47 6.52 -11.21
CA ARG A 147 -20.18 5.20 -11.79
C ARG A 147 -19.64 4.23 -10.72
N LEU A 148 -18.75 4.71 -9.85
CA LEU A 148 -18.21 3.91 -8.76
C LEU A 148 -19.32 3.46 -7.79
N ARG A 149 -20.25 4.34 -7.43
CA ARG A 149 -21.44 3.99 -6.62
C ARG A 149 -22.28 2.91 -7.27
N THR A 150 -22.56 3.03 -8.57
CA THR A 150 -23.32 2.02 -9.31
C THR A 150 -22.63 0.66 -9.23
N LYS A 151 -21.34 0.57 -9.53
CA LYS A 151 -20.56 -0.67 -9.47
C LYS A 151 -20.52 -1.28 -8.07
N LEU A 152 -20.34 -0.47 -7.03
CA LEU A 152 -20.36 -0.92 -5.64
C LEU A 152 -21.77 -1.46 -5.26
N SER A 153 -22.84 -0.79 -5.69
CA SER A 153 -24.20 -1.24 -5.46
C SER A 153 -24.51 -2.57 -6.14
N GLU A 154 -24.09 -2.75 -7.40
CA GLU A 154 -24.23 -4.01 -8.16
C GLU A 154 -23.45 -5.17 -7.51
N LEU A 155 -22.33 -4.85 -6.87
CA LEU A 155 -21.54 -5.80 -6.10
C LEU A 155 -22.25 -6.26 -4.81
N GLY A 156 -23.23 -5.49 -4.33
CA GLY A 156 -23.93 -5.73 -3.07
C GLY A 156 -23.48 -4.80 -1.93
N LEU A 157 -22.84 -3.71 -2.26
CA LEU A 157 -22.36 -2.67 -1.33
C LEU A 157 -23.09 -1.34 -1.58
N PRO A 158 -24.43 -1.27 -1.36
CA PRO A 158 -25.17 -0.03 -1.54
C PRO A 158 -24.69 1.03 -0.54
N ASP A 159 -24.89 2.29 -0.90
CA ASP A 159 -24.60 3.46 -0.06
C ASP A 159 -23.16 3.53 0.47
N ALA A 160 -22.21 2.88 -0.22
CA ALA A 160 -20.81 2.82 0.19
C ALA A 160 -20.12 4.19 0.23
N ILE A 161 -20.53 5.13 -0.62
CA ILE A 161 -19.93 6.47 -0.71
C ILE A 161 -20.98 7.53 -0.38
N GLU A 162 -20.76 8.24 0.72
CA GLU A 162 -21.58 9.38 1.13
C GLU A 162 -21.07 10.68 0.55
N THR A 163 -21.97 11.58 0.09
CA THR A 163 -21.61 12.97 -0.23
C THR A 163 -21.83 13.85 0.98
N ARG A 164 -20.79 14.52 1.44
CA ARG A 164 -20.88 15.59 2.43
C ARG A 164 -20.89 16.94 1.71
N LYS A 165 -22.06 17.56 1.68
CA LYS A 165 -22.31 18.81 0.93
C LYS A 165 -21.27 19.86 1.27
N LYS A 166 -20.61 20.44 0.26
CA LYS A 166 -19.53 21.45 0.36
C LYS A 166 -18.24 20.96 1.07
N GLN A 167 -18.13 19.70 1.43
CA GLN A 167 -16.96 19.15 2.12
C GLN A 167 -16.24 18.11 1.28
N GLY A 168 -16.97 17.21 0.62
CA GLY A 168 -16.37 16.13 -0.16
C GLY A 168 -17.13 14.82 -0.09
N TYR A 169 -16.39 13.73 -0.05
CA TYR A 169 -16.92 12.36 -0.04
C TYR A 169 -16.32 11.55 1.12
N ARG A 170 -17.07 10.57 1.59
CA ARG A 170 -16.64 9.65 2.65
C ARG A 170 -17.05 8.22 2.29
N LEU A 171 -16.15 7.28 2.50
CA LEU A 171 -16.49 5.85 2.46
C LEU A 171 -17.11 5.45 3.81
N ILE A 172 -18.22 4.73 3.77
CA ILE A 172 -18.98 4.34 4.98
C ILE A 172 -18.68 2.88 5.32
#